data_92bd15d11c04e9cddeb59efc8d32f83a
#
_entry.id   92bd15d11c04e9cddeb59efc8d32f83a
#
_cell.length_a   1.000
_cell.length_b   1.000
_cell.length_c   1.000
_cell.angle_alpha   90.00
_cell.angle_beta   90.00
_cell.angle_gamma   90.00
#
_symmetry.space_group_name_H-M   'P 1'
#
loop_
_entity.id
_entity.type
_entity.pdbx_description
1 polymer ?
#
loop_
_entity_poly.entity_id
_entity_poly.type
_entity_poly.pdbx_seq_one_letter_code
_entity_poly.pdbx_strand_id
1 'polypeptide(L)'
;NAAERPFVIFGQGVILGKAEVEFKKFIEKGGLPAAWTIMGMSAIPTDHPLGVGMLGMHGNYGPNLLTNECDVLIAVGMRFDDRVTGRLDKYAKQAKVIHLDIDPSEIDKNVKATVPVWGDCKETLPMLTKLIEHKVYPQWIQKFAECISKEQEKVIKQELNPSTDILTMGEVIELVNELTKGDAIIVTDVGQHQMVACRYAKYNQSKSNVTSGGLGTMGFALPAAIGAKFGDMK
;
A
#
# COMPACT_ATOMS: atom_id res chain seq x y z
N ASN A 1 -15.82 -6.78 13.93
CA ASN A 1 -16.73 -5.72 14.44
C ASN A 1 -16.33 -5.17 15.82
N ALA A 2 -15.62 -5.93 16.68
CA ALA A 2 -15.20 -5.50 18.02
C ALA A 2 -13.90 -4.65 18.04
N ALA A 3 -13.21 -4.51 16.90
CA ALA A 3 -11.96 -3.74 16.82
C ALA A 3 -12.18 -2.26 17.14
N GLU A 4 -11.21 -1.66 17.83
CA GLU A 4 -11.14 -0.22 18.11
C GLU A 4 -10.11 0.47 17.21
N ARG A 5 -9.07 -0.26 16.80
CA ARG A 5 -7.97 0.21 15.97
C ARG A 5 -7.67 -0.78 14.84
N PRO A 6 -8.66 -1.07 13.96
CA PRO A 6 -8.42 -1.95 12.83
C PRO A 6 -7.49 -1.29 11.80
N PHE A 7 -6.63 -2.10 11.18
CA PHE A 7 -5.76 -1.64 10.13
C PHE A 7 -5.69 -2.67 9.00
N VAL A 8 -5.88 -2.22 7.77
CA VAL A 8 -5.77 -3.06 6.58
C VAL A 8 -4.43 -2.81 5.90
N ILE A 9 -3.73 -3.88 5.58
CA ILE A 9 -2.56 -3.84 4.72
C ILE A 9 -2.81 -4.72 3.51
N PHE A 10 -2.46 -4.23 2.32
CA PHE A 10 -2.74 -4.97 1.11
C PHE A 10 -1.58 -4.99 0.11
N GLY A 11 -1.54 -6.03 -0.67
CA GLY A 11 -0.49 -6.30 -1.63
C GLY A 11 -0.99 -6.52 -3.05
N GLN A 12 -0.13 -7.11 -3.86
CA GLN A 12 -0.38 -7.37 -5.27
C GLN A 12 -1.56 -8.33 -5.51
N GLY A 13 -1.87 -9.19 -4.53
CA GLY A 13 -2.99 -10.14 -4.65
C GLY A 13 -4.33 -9.47 -4.94
N VAL A 14 -4.54 -8.23 -4.49
CA VAL A 14 -5.73 -7.44 -4.84
C VAL A 14 -5.78 -7.15 -6.35
N ILE A 15 -4.64 -6.76 -6.94
CA ILE A 15 -4.52 -6.42 -8.38
C ILE A 15 -4.55 -7.68 -9.24
N LEU A 16 -3.81 -8.74 -8.85
CA LEU A 16 -3.75 -10.00 -9.60
C LEU A 16 -5.10 -10.72 -9.59
N GLY A 17 -5.81 -10.70 -8.47
CA GLY A 17 -7.17 -11.22 -8.33
C GLY A 17 -8.24 -10.34 -9.00
N LYS A 18 -7.86 -9.18 -9.56
CA LYS A 18 -8.82 -8.19 -10.13
C LYS A 18 -9.92 -7.82 -9.12
N ALA A 19 -9.53 -7.69 -7.85
CA ALA A 19 -10.41 -7.51 -6.70
C ALA A 19 -10.46 -6.05 -6.20
N GLU A 20 -10.02 -5.07 -7.01
CA GLU A 20 -9.92 -3.67 -6.61
C GLU A 20 -11.26 -3.08 -6.18
N VAL A 21 -12.33 -3.43 -6.90
CA VAL A 21 -13.70 -2.96 -6.60
C VAL A 21 -14.20 -3.57 -5.28
N GLU A 22 -13.99 -4.86 -5.08
CA GLU A 22 -14.38 -5.58 -3.87
C GLU A 22 -13.58 -5.09 -2.66
N PHE A 23 -12.28 -4.86 -2.86
CA PHE A 23 -11.40 -4.32 -1.83
C PHE A 23 -11.84 -2.91 -1.39
N LYS A 24 -12.10 -2.03 -2.36
CA LYS A 24 -12.60 -0.69 -2.09
C LYS A 24 -13.91 -0.73 -1.28
N LYS A 25 -14.90 -1.52 -1.72
CA LYS A 25 -16.15 -1.72 -0.98
C LYS A 25 -15.96 -2.24 0.43
N PHE A 26 -14.99 -3.13 0.63
CA PHE A 26 -14.66 -3.70 1.95
C PHE A 26 -14.16 -2.62 2.90
N ILE A 27 -13.13 -1.85 2.51
CA ILE A 27 -12.56 -0.82 3.36
C ILE A 27 -13.54 0.34 3.61
N GLU A 28 -14.31 0.74 2.60
CA GLU A 28 -15.30 1.82 2.72
C GLU A 28 -16.45 1.42 3.67
N LYS A 29 -17.00 0.22 3.51
CA LYS A 29 -18.05 -0.27 4.41
C LYS A 29 -17.58 -0.36 5.84
N GLY A 30 -16.37 -0.85 6.07
CA GLY A 30 -15.81 -1.00 7.42
C GLY A 30 -15.23 0.29 8.01
N GLY A 31 -15.06 1.36 7.23
CA GLY A 31 -14.37 2.59 7.65
C GLY A 31 -12.89 2.32 7.99
N LEU A 32 -12.23 1.42 7.25
CA LEU A 32 -10.94 0.84 7.60
C LEU A 32 -9.78 1.61 6.96
N PRO A 33 -8.87 2.21 7.73
CA PRO A 33 -7.64 2.77 7.15
C PRO A 33 -6.82 1.64 6.50
N ALA A 34 -6.27 1.91 5.31
CA ALA A 34 -5.60 0.92 4.49
C ALA A 34 -4.27 1.43 3.96
N ALA A 35 -3.21 0.64 4.13
CA ALA A 35 -1.89 0.90 3.58
C ALA A 35 -1.50 -0.17 2.56
N TRP A 36 -0.77 0.25 1.53
CA TRP A 36 -0.30 -0.64 0.49
C TRP A 36 1.15 -1.06 0.66
N THR A 37 1.48 -2.25 0.21
CA THR A 37 2.86 -2.63 -0.06
C THR A 37 3.29 -2.02 -1.40
N ILE A 38 4.58 -2.02 -1.70
CA ILE A 38 5.08 -1.55 -3.01
C ILE A 38 4.35 -2.21 -4.19
N MET A 39 4.01 -3.48 -4.08
CA MET A 39 3.30 -4.24 -5.12
C MET A 39 1.77 -4.09 -5.06
N GLY A 40 1.22 -3.60 -3.95
CA GLY A 40 -0.20 -3.28 -3.81
C GLY A 40 -0.56 -1.86 -4.28
N MET A 41 0.46 -1.03 -4.51
CA MET A 41 0.29 0.34 -4.97
C MET A 41 -0.53 0.38 -6.27
N SER A 42 -1.38 1.39 -6.42
CA SER A 42 -2.37 1.57 -7.50
C SER A 42 -3.61 0.68 -7.44
N ALA A 43 -3.76 -0.25 -6.49
CA ALA A 43 -5.01 -1.01 -6.36
C ALA A 43 -6.22 -0.12 -5.97
N ILE A 44 -5.96 0.97 -5.28
CA ILE A 44 -6.90 2.08 -5.05
C ILE A 44 -6.21 3.40 -5.43
N PRO A 45 -6.97 4.47 -5.74
CA PRO A 45 -6.38 5.80 -5.94
C PRO A 45 -5.55 6.23 -4.74
N THR A 46 -4.41 6.88 -4.99
CA THR A 46 -3.49 7.30 -3.92
C THR A 46 -4.09 8.33 -2.98
N ASP A 47 -5.08 9.09 -3.46
CA ASP A 47 -5.83 10.11 -2.70
C ASP A 47 -7.10 9.56 -2.05
N HIS A 48 -7.31 8.24 -2.06
CA HIS A 48 -8.47 7.64 -1.41
C HIS A 48 -8.53 8.00 0.08
N PRO A 49 -9.68 8.47 0.62
CA PRO A 49 -9.78 8.99 2.00
C PRO A 49 -9.34 8.00 3.10
N LEU A 50 -9.43 6.71 2.84
CA LEU A 50 -8.96 5.66 3.75
C LEU A 50 -7.57 5.15 3.39
N GLY A 51 -6.95 5.65 2.33
CA GLY A 51 -5.57 5.35 1.97
C GLY A 51 -4.61 6.12 2.87
N VAL A 52 -3.76 5.42 3.62
CA VAL A 52 -2.86 6.05 4.60
C VAL A 52 -1.38 5.96 4.22
N GLY A 53 -1.08 5.55 2.99
CA GLY A 53 0.27 5.50 2.44
C GLY A 53 0.85 4.09 2.31
N MET A 54 2.12 4.02 1.97
CA MET A 54 2.87 2.78 1.82
C MET A 54 3.48 2.35 3.15
N LEU A 55 3.50 1.05 3.42
CA LEU A 55 4.23 0.48 4.56
C LEU A 55 5.48 -0.27 4.11
N GLY A 56 6.36 -0.57 5.05
CA GLY A 56 7.61 -1.30 4.83
C GLY A 56 8.84 -0.41 4.84
N MET A 57 9.97 -0.94 4.38
CA MET A 57 11.30 -0.33 4.51
C MET A 57 11.40 1.09 3.91
N HIS A 58 10.69 1.34 2.81
CA HIS A 58 10.63 2.66 2.15
C HIS A 58 9.28 3.35 2.35
N GLY A 59 8.47 2.84 3.29
CA GLY A 59 7.12 3.31 3.53
C GLY A 59 7.04 4.60 4.34
N ASN A 60 5.82 5.09 4.47
CA ASN A 60 5.47 6.28 5.21
C ASN A 60 5.55 6.05 6.72
N TYR A 61 5.72 7.12 7.47
CA TYR A 61 5.87 7.08 8.92
C TYR A 61 4.64 6.50 9.62
N GLY A 62 3.44 6.95 9.25
CA GLY A 62 2.19 6.53 9.87
C GLY A 62 1.93 5.01 9.77
N PRO A 63 1.88 4.44 8.57
CA PRO A 63 1.68 3.00 8.41
C PRO A 63 2.68 2.13 9.17
N ASN A 64 3.97 2.49 9.12
CA ASN A 64 5.00 1.74 9.82
C ASN A 64 4.88 1.81 11.35
N LEU A 65 4.55 2.97 11.90
CA LEU A 65 4.36 3.14 13.34
C LEU A 65 3.08 2.44 13.82
N LEU A 66 1.95 2.71 13.15
CA LEU A 66 0.63 2.35 13.61
C LEU A 66 0.29 0.87 13.38
N THR A 67 1.05 0.15 12.54
CA THR A 67 1.01 -1.32 12.48
C THR A 67 1.26 -1.93 13.86
N ASN A 68 2.12 -1.33 14.67
CA ASN A 68 2.42 -1.81 16.02
C ASN A 68 1.50 -1.23 17.11
N GLU A 69 0.47 -0.48 16.74
CA GLU A 69 -0.56 0.02 17.65
C GLU A 69 -1.96 -0.53 17.36
N CYS A 70 -2.20 -1.12 16.18
CA CYS A 70 -3.49 -1.67 15.81
C CYS A 70 -3.86 -2.87 16.69
N ASP A 71 -5.16 -3.09 16.92
CA ASP A 71 -5.67 -4.26 17.66
C ASP A 71 -6.09 -5.41 16.71
N VAL A 72 -6.44 -5.07 15.48
CA VAL A 72 -6.72 -6.03 14.40
C VAL A 72 -5.97 -5.60 13.15
N LEU A 73 -5.12 -6.49 12.63
CA LEU A 73 -4.40 -6.34 11.38
C LEU A 73 -5.02 -7.25 10.33
N ILE A 74 -5.51 -6.67 9.24
CA ILE A 74 -6.12 -7.41 8.12
C ILE A 74 -5.17 -7.34 6.94
N ALA A 75 -4.51 -8.44 6.63
CA ALA A 75 -3.60 -8.56 5.50
C ALA A 75 -4.33 -9.16 4.29
N VAL A 76 -4.32 -8.47 3.15
CA VAL A 76 -5.07 -8.85 1.96
C VAL A 76 -4.12 -9.01 0.77
N GLY A 77 -3.94 -10.26 0.32
CA GLY A 77 -3.11 -10.58 -0.84
C GLY A 77 -1.66 -10.07 -0.72
N MET A 78 -1.06 -10.26 0.46
CA MET A 78 0.33 -9.89 0.76
C MET A 78 0.98 -10.91 1.70
N ARG A 79 2.24 -11.21 1.47
CA ARG A 79 2.95 -12.35 2.06
C ARG A 79 3.76 -12.07 3.34
N PHE A 80 3.69 -10.89 3.93
CA PHE A 80 4.49 -10.52 5.09
C PHE A 80 6.00 -10.74 4.90
N ASP A 81 6.56 -10.27 3.77
CA ASP A 81 8.00 -10.39 3.55
C ASP A 81 8.81 -9.44 4.47
N ASP A 82 10.13 -9.66 4.52
CA ASP A 82 11.03 -8.94 5.40
C ASP A 82 11.12 -7.44 5.10
N ARG A 83 10.84 -7.01 3.85
CA ARG A 83 10.82 -5.60 3.46
C ARG A 83 9.64 -4.85 4.07
N VAL A 84 8.58 -5.58 4.40
CA VAL A 84 7.38 -5.05 5.06
C VAL A 84 7.49 -5.19 6.57
N THR A 85 7.86 -6.36 7.05
CA THR A 85 7.80 -6.68 8.47
C THR A 85 9.04 -6.22 9.26
N GLY A 86 10.19 -6.18 8.63
CA GLY A 86 11.46 -5.99 9.34
C GLY A 86 11.65 -7.06 10.42
N ARG A 87 11.75 -6.65 11.67
CA ARG A 87 11.96 -7.56 12.81
C ARG A 87 10.67 -8.29 13.20
N LEU A 88 10.52 -9.54 12.78
CA LEU A 88 9.35 -10.39 13.05
C LEU A 88 9.05 -10.56 14.54
N ASP A 89 10.06 -10.55 15.40
CA ASP A 89 9.89 -10.67 16.86
C ASP A 89 9.20 -9.44 17.50
N LYS A 90 9.11 -8.32 16.76
CA LYS A 90 8.49 -7.07 17.21
C LYS A 90 7.29 -6.63 16.36
N TYR A 91 7.03 -7.29 15.23
CA TYR A 91 6.01 -6.87 14.29
C TYR A 91 4.60 -7.25 14.74
N ALA A 92 3.73 -6.28 14.91
CA ALA A 92 2.28 -6.41 15.17
C ALA A 92 1.91 -7.42 16.28
N LYS A 93 2.74 -7.58 17.32
CA LYS A 93 2.56 -8.62 18.37
C LYS A 93 1.28 -8.46 19.19
N GLN A 94 0.75 -7.26 19.30
CA GLN A 94 -0.47 -6.92 20.02
C GLN A 94 -1.75 -7.18 19.20
N ALA A 95 -1.61 -7.34 17.87
CA ALA A 95 -2.76 -7.41 16.96
C ALA A 95 -3.26 -8.85 16.78
N LYS A 96 -4.58 -9.00 16.64
CA LYS A 96 -5.18 -10.18 16.03
C LYS A 96 -5.02 -10.06 14.50
N VAL A 97 -4.41 -11.05 13.88
CA VAL A 97 -4.11 -11.02 12.45
C VAL A 97 -5.14 -11.84 11.67
N ILE A 98 -5.79 -11.19 10.71
CA ILE A 98 -6.62 -11.86 9.68
C ILE A 98 -5.80 -11.84 8.41
N HIS A 99 -5.45 -13.00 7.86
CA HIS A 99 -4.60 -13.09 6.68
C HIS A 99 -5.34 -13.77 5.52
N LEU A 100 -5.62 -12.98 4.48
CA LEU A 100 -6.24 -13.43 3.24
C LEU A 100 -5.15 -13.62 2.19
N ASP A 101 -4.95 -14.86 1.77
CA ASP A 101 -4.02 -15.16 0.67
C ASP A 101 -4.53 -16.34 -0.17
N ILE A 102 -4.21 -16.32 -1.46
CA ILE A 102 -4.52 -17.41 -2.38
C ILE A 102 -3.51 -18.56 -2.24
N ASP A 103 -2.31 -18.26 -1.79
CA ASP A 103 -1.26 -19.26 -1.58
C ASP A 103 -1.27 -19.74 -0.11
N PRO A 104 -1.68 -21.01 0.14
CA PRO A 104 -1.71 -21.54 1.50
C PRO A 104 -0.30 -21.61 2.14
N SER A 105 0.76 -21.63 1.34
CA SER A 105 2.14 -21.67 1.84
C SER A 105 2.60 -20.34 2.45
N GLU A 106 1.95 -19.22 2.14
CA GLU A 106 2.25 -17.91 2.73
C GLU A 106 1.52 -17.70 4.06
N ILE A 107 0.43 -18.45 4.32
CA ILE A 107 -0.31 -18.36 5.58
C ILE A 107 0.53 -18.98 6.70
N ASP A 108 0.64 -18.27 7.82
CA ASP A 108 1.43 -18.66 9.01
C ASP A 108 2.96 -18.75 8.80
N LYS A 109 3.45 -18.39 7.63
CA LYS A 109 4.88 -18.50 7.29
C LYS A 109 5.76 -17.54 8.11
N ASN A 110 5.47 -16.25 8.05
CA ASN A 110 6.25 -15.21 8.72
C ASN A 110 5.50 -14.59 9.91
N VAL A 111 4.22 -14.35 9.77
CA VAL A 111 3.34 -13.81 10.81
C VAL A 111 2.20 -14.79 11.01
N LYS A 112 2.02 -15.23 12.26
CA LYS A 112 0.96 -16.17 12.59
C LYS A 112 -0.40 -15.49 12.51
N ALA A 113 -1.30 -16.04 11.69
CA ALA A 113 -2.67 -15.58 11.57
C ALA A 113 -3.52 -16.05 12.74
N THR A 114 -4.29 -15.14 13.32
CA THR A 114 -5.36 -15.51 14.25
C THR A 114 -6.54 -16.13 13.49
N VAL A 115 -6.81 -15.59 12.30
CA VAL A 115 -7.83 -16.10 11.37
C VAL A 115 -7.20 -16.18 9.98
N PRO A 116 -6.81 -17.38 9.54
CA PRO A 116 -6.38 -17.61 8.16
C PRO A 116 -7.60 -17.65 7.23
N VAL A 117 -7.51 -16.99 6.08
CA VAL A 117 -8.53 -17.01 5.03
C VAL A 117 -7.86 -17.41 3.72
N TRP A 118 -7.96 -18.68 3.38
CA TRP A 118 -7.39 -19.19 2.15
C TRP A 118 -8.40 -19.02 1.00
N GLY A 119 -8.02 -18.27 -0.01
CA GLY A 119 -8.85 -18.05 -1.20
C GLY A 119 -8.47 -16.79 -1.97
N ASP A 120 -9.06 -16.68 -3.16
CA ASP A 120 -8.91 -15.50 -4.01
C ASP A 120 -9.58 -14.28 -3.34
N CYS A 121 -8.90 -13.13 -3.38
CA CYS A 121 -9.43 -11.86 -2.88
C CYS A 121 -10.76 -11.49 -3.56
N LYS A 122 -10.92 -11.85 -4.83
CA LYS A 122 -12.16 -11.61 -5.60
C LYS A 122 -13.37 -12.26 -4.97
N GLU A 123 -13.21 -13.44 -4.38
CA GLU A 123 -14.28 -14.23 -3.77
C GLU A 123 -14.39 -13.96 -2.26
N THR A 124 -13.27 -13.85 -1.57
CA THR A 124 -13.26 -13.75 -0.11
C THR A 124 -13.68 -12.38 0.40
N LEU A 125 -13.30 -11.29 -0.28
CA LEU A 125 -13.65 -9.93 0.13
C LEU A 125 -15.16 -9.66 0.12
N PRO A 126 -15.95 -10.07 -0.89
CA PRO A 126 -17.40 -9.94 -0.83
C PRO A 126 -18.05 -10.68 0.35
N MET A 127 -17.51 -11.85 0.70
CA MET A 127 -17.99 -12.61 1.86
C MET A 127 -17.73 -11.87 3.16
N LEU A 128 -16.52 -11.38 3.34
CA LEU A 128 -16.15 -10.57 4.52
C LEU A 128 -16.95 -9.27 4.57
N THR A 129 -17.15 -8.61 3.44
CA THR A 129 -17.93 -7.38 3.33
C THR A 129 -19.38 -7.58 3.82
N LYS A 130 -19.97 -8.76 3.62
CA LYS A 130 -21.31 -9.07 4.15
C LYS A 130 -21.32 -9.16 5.69
N LEU A 131 -20.23 -9.63 6.28
CA LEU A 131 -20.10 -9.90 7.72
C LEU A 131 -19.69 -8.67 8.56
N ILE A 132 -19.07 -7.66 7.93
CA ILE A 132 -18.67 -6.45 8.65
C ILE A 132 -19.82 -5.45 8.72
N GLU A 133 -19.87 -4.73 9.84
CA GLU A 133 -20.78 -3.62 10.05
C GLU A 133 -20.13 -2.32 9.59
N HIS A 134 -20.94 -1.34 9.21
CA HIS A 134 -20.44 0.01 8.99
C HIS A 134 -20.00 0.62 10.33
N LYS A 135 -18.76 1.04 10.41
CA LYS A 135 -18.18 1.67 11.59
C LYS A 135 -17.23 2.77 11.19
N VAL A 136 -17.08 3.76 12.04
CA VAL A 136 -16.12 4.85 11.90
C VAL A 136 -15.16 4.84 13.09
N TYR A 137 -13.91 5.20 12.84
CA TYR A 137 -12.84 5.17 13.84
C TYR A 137 -12.14 6.54 13.92
N PRO A 138 -12.84 7.62 14.32
CA PRO A 138 -12.32 8.98 14.17
C PRO A 138 -11.00 9.21 14.92
N GLN A 139 -10.86 8.71 16.14
CA GLN A 139 -9.62 8.85 16.92
C GLN A 139 -8.47 8.05 16.31
N TRP A 140 -8.76 6.88 15.72
CA TRP A 140 -7.76 6.07 15.06
C TRP A 140 -7.29 6.66 13.74
N ILE A 141 -8.21 7.16 12.93
CA ILE A 141 -7.90 7.89 11.67
C ILE A 141 -7.13 9.18 11.98
N GLN A 142 -7.48 9.88 13.06
CA GLN A 142 -6.77 11.08 13.50
C GLN A 142 -5.29 10.80 13.79
N LYS A 143 -4.94 9.64 14.36
CA LYS A 143 -3.53 9.26 14.55
C LYS A 143 -2.75 9.13 13.25
N PHE A 144 -3.37 8.57 12.21
CA PHE A 144 -2.75 8.56 10.86
C PHE A 144 -2.56 9.97 10.33
N ALA A 145 -3.56 10.84 10.45
CA ALA A 145 -3.47 12.23 10.02
C ALA A 145 -2.34 12.99 10.74
N GLU A 146 -2.17 12.78 12.04
CA GLU A 146 -1.06 13.35 12.82
C GLU A 146 0.31 12.85 12.35
N CYS A 147 0.42 11.55 12.02
CA CYS A 147 1.65 11.00 11.48
C CYS A 147 1.97 11.56 10.10
N ILE A 148 0.97 11.68 9.23
CA ILE A 148 1.10 12.29 7.89
C ILE A 148 1.54 13.75 8.02
N SER A 149 0.93 14.52 8.92
CA SER A 149 1.32 15.93 9.16
C SER A 149 2.77 16.05 9.63
N LYS A 150 3.21 15.20 10.57
CA LYS A 150 4.61 15.18 11.03
C LYS A 150 5.59 14.84 9.92
N GLU A 151 5.24 13.85 9.09
CA GLU A 151 6.07 13.43 7.96
C GLU A 151 6.13 14.53 6.89
N GLN A 152 4.99 15.17 6.60
CA GLN A 152 4.89 16.30 5.68
C GLN A 152 5.82 17.45 6.11
N GLU A 153 5.79 17.82 7.37
CA GLU A 153 6.59 18.92 7.91
C GLU A 153 8.10 18.61 7.93
N LYS A 154 8.46 17.39 8.38
CA LYS A 154 9.86 17.05 8.67
C LYS A 154 10.63 16.49 7.49
N VAL A 155 9.95 15.91 6.51
CA VAL A 155 10.58 15.18 5.41
C VAL A 155 10.06 15.64 4.05
N ILE A 156 8.75 15.48 3.79
CA ILE A 156 8.20 15.62 2.44
C ILE A 156 8.37 17.04 1.92
N LYS A 157 8.09 18.04 2.76
CA LYS A 157 8.23 19.45 2.38
C LYS A 157 9.65 19.80 1.94
N GLN A 158 10.66 19.23 2.57
CA GLN A 158 12.06 19.48 2.22
C GLN A 158 12.48 18.74 0.95
N GLU A 159 11.92 17.57 0.69
CA GLU A 159 12.22 16.77 -0.51
C GLU A 159 11.50 17.28 -1.76
N LEU A 160 10.30 17.85 -1.61
CA LEU A 160 9.52 18.41 -2.72
C LEU A 160 9.74 19.90 -2.96
N ASN A 161 10.22 20.66 -1.96
CA ASN A 161 10.50 22.08 -2.06
C ASN A 161 11.82 22.39 -1.34
N PRO A 162 12.95 21.94 -1.88
CA PRO A 162 14.25 22.21 -1.26
C PRO A 162 14.61 23.69 -1.31
N SER A 163 15.41 24.12 -0.36
CA SER A 163 15.96 25.49 -0.33
C SER A 163 17.22 25.65 -1.19
N THR A 164 17.49 24.70 -2.08
CA THR A 164 18.69 24.67 -2.93
C THR A 164 18.29 24.73 -4.42
N ASP A 165 19.22 25.23 -5.26
CA ASP A 165 19.04 25.27 -6.72
C ASP A 165 19.26 23.89 -7.41
N ILE A 166 19.41 22.82 -6.62
CA ILE A 166 19.64 21.46 -7.14
C ILE A 166 18.29 20.74 -7.24
N LEU A 167 17.95 20.31 -8.45
CA LEU A 167 16.74 19.52 -8.70
C LEU A 167 16.79 18.19 -7.94
N THR A 168 15.78 17.93 -7.13
CA THR A 168 15.62 16.68 -6.41
C THR A 168 14.79 15.65 -7.19
N MET A 169 14.94 14.37 -6.88
CA MET A 169 14.09 13.33 -7.47
C MET A 169 12.62 13.51 -7.07
N GLY A 170 12.34 14.04 -5.87
CA GLY A 170 10.99 14.33 -5.41
C GLY A 170 10.29 15.37 -6.28
N GLU A 171 10.97 16.47 -6.61
CA GLU A 171 10.45 17.50 -7.52
C GLU A 171 10.16 16.96 -8.92
N VAL A 172 11.01 16.05 -9.43
CA VAL A 172 10.77 15.39 -10.73
C VAL A 172 9.48 14.57 -10.70
N ILE A 173 9.26 13.79 -9.65
CA ILE A 173 8.04 12.98 -9.51
C ILE A 173 6.81 13.87 -9.31
N GLU A 174 6.92 14.96 -8.54
CA GLU A 174 5.79 15.89 -8.37
C GLU A 174 5.43 16.57 -9.70
N LEU A 175 6.41 16.98 -10.50
CA LEU A 175 6.17 17.51 -11.85
C LEU A 175 5.47 16.47 -12.75
N VAL A 176 5.87 15.20 -12.67
CA VAL A 176 5.18 14.12 -13.39
C VAL A 176 3.73 14.00 -12.93
N ASN A 177 3.46 14.06 -11.63
CA ASN A 177 2.09 14.03 -11.09
C ASN A 177 1.25 15.21 -11.61
N GLU A 178 1.80 16.42 -11.64
CA GLU A 178 1.12 17.63 -12.13
C GLU A 178 0.77 17.52 -13.62
N LEU A 179 1.74 17.11 -14.43
CA LEU A 179 1.57 17.01 -15.89
C LEU A 179 0.61 15.89 -16.29
N THR A 180 0.65 14.76 -15.57
CA THR A 180 -0.16 13.56 -15.90
C THR A 180 -1.43 13.46 -15.08
N LYS A 181 -1.59 14.27 -14.05
CA LYS A 181 -2.72 14.24 -13.10
C LYS A 181 -2.96 12.85 -12.48
N GLY A 182 -1.88 12.07 -12.31
CA GLY A 182 -1.94 10.71 -11.78
C GLY A 182 -2.42 9.63 -12.77
N ASP A 183 -2.56 9.95 -14.05
CA ASP A 183 -3.03 9.00 -15.07
C ASP A 183 -1.89 8.27 -15.80
N ALA A 184 -0.63 8.56 -15.45
CA ALA A 184 0.52 7.88 -16.05
C ALA A 184 0.67 6.44 -15.53
N ILE A 185 1.10 5.55 -16.41
CA ILE A 185 1.71 4.28 -16.00
C ILE A 185 3.18 4.57 -15.69
N ILE A 186 3.54 4.50 -14.42
CA ILE A 186 4.91 4.74 -13.96
C ILE A 186 5.64 3.41 -13.85
N VAL A 187 6.68 3.28 -14.67
CA VAL A 187 7.54 2.10 -14.71
C VAL A 187 8.88 2.44 -14.09
N THR A 188 9.26 1.74 -13.03
CA THR A 188 10.54 1.97 -12.35
C THR A 188 11.46 0.76 -12.45
N ASP A 189 12.76 1.04 -12.58
CA ASP A 189 13.80 0.07 -12.30
C ASP A 189 14.03 -0.03 -10.78
N VAL A 190 15.09 -0.66 -10.35
CA VAL A 190 15.43 -0.83 -8.94
C VAL A 190 16.53 0.16 -8.53
N GLY A 191 16.25 0.93 -7.47
CA GLY A 191 17.19 1.95 -6.95
C GLY A 191 16.48 3.09 -6.25
N GLN A 192 17.20 4.18 -5.97
CA GLN A 192 16.66 5.34 -5.25
C GLN A 192 15.45 5.97 -5.96
N HIS A 193 15.49 6.05 -7.30
CA HIS A 193 14.35 6.55 -8.09
C HIS A 193 13.07 5.73 -7.89
N GLN A 194 13.17 4.39 -7.70
CA GLN A 194 12.04 3.54 -7.35
C GLN A 194 11.46 3.93 -5.98
N MET A 195 12.34 4.09 -4.98
CA MET A 195 11.93 4.48 -3.63
C MET A 195 11.20 5.81 -3.62
N VAL A 196 11.73 6.80 -4.35
CA VAL A 196 11.13 8.14 -4.45
C VAL A 196 9.82 8.10 -5.23
N ALA A 197 9.77 7.36 -6.35
CA ALA A 197 8.53 7.17 -7.10
C ALA A 197 7.45 6.48 -6.24
N CYS A 198 7.79 5.42 -5.52
CA CYS A 198 6.85 4.73 -4.62
C CYS A 198 6.32 5.62 -3.49
N ARG A 199 7.07 6.65 -3.10
CA ARG A 199 6.69 7.57 -2.03
C ARG A 199 5.82 8.73 -2.50
N TYR A 200 6.08 9.25 -3.70
CA TYR A 200 5.50 10.50 -4.18
C TYR A 200 4.62 10.40 -5.41
N ALA A 201 4.73 9.32 -6.19
CA ALA A 201 3.89 9.17 -7.37
C ALA A 201 2.42 8.99 -7.00
N LYS A 202 1.54 9.64 -7.77
CA LYS A 202 0.10 9.55 -7.63
C LYS A 202 -0.48 8.62 -8.70
N TYR A 203 -1.44 7.82 -8.31
CA TYR A 203 -2.10 6.85 -9.17
C TYR A 203 -3.61 6.95 -9.03
N ASN A 204 -4.30 7.15 -10.17
CA ASN A 204 -5.76 7.16 -10.23
C ASN A 204 -6.33 5.85 -10.77
N GLN A 205 -5.49 5.05 -11.43
CA GLN A 205 -5.90 3.81 -12.09
C GLN A 205 -5.15 2.61 -11.54
N SER A 206 -5.84 1.46 -11.47
CA SER A 206 -5.20 0.20 -11.15
C SER A 206 -4.17 -0.19 -12.22
N LYS A 207 -3.12 -0.92 -11.81
CA LYS A 207 -2.02 -1.40 -12.66
C LYS A 207 -1.12 -0.31 -13.24
N SER A 208 -1.18 0.91 -12.74
CA SER A 208 -0.33 2.02 -13.18
C SER A 208 1.01 2.11 -12.45
N ASN A 209 1.24 1.34 -11.40
CA ASN A 209 2.57 1.13 -10.80
C ASN A 209 3.18 -0.18 -11.32
N VAL A 210 4.23 -0.09 -12.13
CA VAL A 210 4.92 -1.24 -12.73
C VAL A 210 6.37 -1.27 -12.28
N THR A 211 6.71 -2.26 -11.46
CA THR A 211 8.04 -2.35 -10.85
C THR A 211 8.40 -3.79 -10.48
N SER A 212 9.70 -4.13 -10.50
CA SER A 212 10.20 -5.41 -10.00
C SER A 212 10.35 -5.38 -8.47
N GLY A 213 9.26 -5.08 -7.75
CA GLY A 213 9.27 -4.95 -6.28
C GLY A 213 9.39 -6.28 -5.52
N GLY A 214 9.16 -7.41 -6.17
CA GLY A 214 9.29 -8.74 -5.58
C GLY A 214 10.73 -9.26 -5.58
N LEU A 215 11.38 -9.23 -6.74
CA LEU A 215 12.74 -9.76 -6.94
C LEU A 215 13.81 -8.67 -6.99
N GLY A 216 13.44 -7.40 -7.19
CA GLY A 216 14.39 -6.30 -7.25
C GLY A 216 15.32 -6.39 -8.46
N THR A 217 14.80 -6.78 -9.63
CA THR A 217 15.59 -7.02 -10.84
C THR A 217 15.99 -5.72 -11.51
N MET A 218 17.27 -5.39 -11.52
CA MET A 218 17.82 -4.27 -12.27
C MET A 218 17.75 -4.53 -13.78
N GLY A 219 17.51 -3.48 -14.57
CA GLY A 219 17.28 -3.59 -16.02
C GLY A 219 15.83 -3.94 -16.42
N PHE A 220 14.92 -4.01 -15.44
CA PHE A 220 13.50 -4.33 -15.65
C PHE A 220 12.75 -3.20 -16.37
N ALA A 221 13.05 -1.94 -16.07
CA ALA A 221 12.19 -0.82 -16.44
C ALA A 221 12.05 -0.62 -17.95
N LEU A 222 13.14 -0.69 -18.71
CA LEU A 222 13.11 -0.40 -20.15
C LEU A 222 12.19 -1.38 -20.91
N PRO A 223 12.37 -2.69 -20.84
CA PRO A 223 11.46 -3.63 -21.51
C PRO A 223 10.03 -3.57 -20.97
N ALA A 224 9.85 -3.35 -19.67
CA ALA A 224 8.52 -3.21 -19.08
C ALA A 224 7.80 -1.93 -19.55
N ALA A 225 8.51 -0.81 -19.70
CA ALA A 225 7.94 0.44 -20.23
C ALA A 225 7.50 0.29 -21.69
N ILE A 226 8.31 -0.39 -22.51
CA ILE A 226 7.95 -0.72 -23.90
C ILE A 226 6.67 -1.58 -23.90
N GLY A 227 6.62 -2.62 -23.06
CA GLY A 227 5.43 -3.47 -22.91
C GLY A 227 4.20 -2.71 -22.47
N ALA A 228 4.35 -1.83 -21.48
CA ALA A 228 3.25 -0.99 -20.98
C ALA A 228 2.68 -0.08 -22.07
N LYS A 229 3.55 0.52 -22.91
CA LYS A 229 3.12 1.36 -24.04
C LYS A 229 2.36 0.57 -25.09
N PHE A 230 2.73 -0.68 -25.35
CA PHE A 230 1.96 -1.56 -26.26
C PHE A 230 0.64 -2.04 -25.63
N GLY A 231 0.61 -2.19 -24.31
CA GLY A 231 -0.61 -2.63 -23.57
C GLY A 231 -1.64 -1.51 -23.42
N ASP A 232 -1.22 -0.26 -23.37
CA ASP A 232 -2.07 0.93 -23.29
C ASP A 232 -1.64 1.96 -24.35
N MET A 233 -2.24 1.84 -25.51
CA MET A 233 -1.95 2.71 -26.66
C MET A 233 -2.80 3.98 -26.71
N LYS A 234 -3.30 4.44 -25.56
CA LYS A 234 -3.99 5.73 -25.47
C LYS A 234 -3.06 6.92 -25.64
#